data_cd779afc045fe2b4cb2cf353aed0d626
#
_entry.id   cd779afc045fe2b4cb2cf353aed0d626
#
_cell.length_a   1.000
_cell.length_b   1.000
_cell.length_c   1.000
_cell.angle_alpha   90.00
_cell.angle_beta   90.00
_cell.angle_gamma   90.00
#
_symmetry.space_group_name_H-M   'P 1'
#
loop_
_entity.id
_entity.type
_entity.pdbx_description
1 polymer ?
#
loop_
_entity_poly.entity_id
_entity_poly.type
_entity_poly.pdbx_seq_one_letter_code
_entity_poly.pdbx_strand_id
1 'polypeptide(L)'
;DLRYKVYKITNGRLYTDRIHDTAAILDNKIIEGPSFQLRGTRGSNSEIVNSNVRDNIVLKVGTPRRLRNLNGVVLSLLTGGAGNENYWHWLYDVLPRIGLCNKLVRLSEIDFFLLPNLSKKFQNETLDCLNIPKHKRLSSEKYRHIKAKELIVTDHPVVVTGNSTRDIQNIPRWIMLWLNSNFCDQKVTKNKKIKNKIYLERDFATLENISERSVSNENEVK
;
A
#
# COMPACT_ATOMS: atom_id res chain seq x y z
N ASP A 1 -17.02 0.66 -15.10
CA ASP A 1 -16.98 0.59 -13.63
C ASP A 1 -15.79 -0.26 -13.20
N LEU A 2 -14.93 0.29 -12.30
CA LEU A 2 -13.83 -0.46 -11.72
C LEU A 2 -14.39 -1.45 -10.68
N ARG A 3 -14.00 -2.71 -10.80
CA ARG A 3 -14.38 -3.78 -9.86
C ARG A 3 -13.13 -4.25 -9.13
N TYR A 4 -13.18 -4.25 -7.80
CA TYR A 4 -12.13 -4.75 -6.92
C TYR A 4 -12.60 -6.00 -6.22
N LYS A 5 -11.69 -6.93 -6.00
CA LYS A 5 -11.93 -8.13 -5.21
C LYS A 5 -11.28 -8.00 -3.85
N VAL A 6 -11.98 -8.49 -2.85
CA VAL A 6 -11.46 -8.72 -1.50
C VAL A 6 -11.58 -10.21 -1.24
N TYR A 7 -10.49 -10.83 -0.86
CA TYR A 7 -10.40 -12.26 -0.65
C TYR A 7 -10.34 -12.55 0.85
N LYS A 8 -11.21 -13.43 1.32
CA LYS A 8 -11.18 -13.99 2.67
C LYS A 8 -10.71 -15.42 2.56
N ILE A 9 -9.57 -15.73 3.17
CA ILE A 9 -8.86 -17.00 3.00
C ILE A 9 -8.71 -17.67 4.36
N THR A 10 -9.51 -18.69 4.61
CA THR A 10 -9.42 -19.49 5.83
C THR A 10 -8.09 -20.25 5.85
N ASN A 11 -7.37 -20.20 6.98
CA ASN A 11 -6.02 -20.75 7.12
C ASN A 11 -5.04 -20.24 6.07
N GLY A 12 -5.28 -19.04 5.54
CA GLY A 12 -4.47 -18.41 4.51
C GLY A 12 -3.06 -18.10 5.01
N ARG A 13 -2.08 -18.25 4.10
CA ARG A 13 -0.70 -17.84 4.36
C ARG A 13 -0.35 -16.61 3.54
N LEU A 14 0.54 -15.80 4.08
CA LEU A 14 1.12 -14.69 3.34
C LEU A 14 2.64 -14.70 3.53
N TYR A 15 3.35 -14.56 2.43
CA TYR A 15 4.81 -14.44 2.40
C TYR A 15 5.21 -13.13 1.73
N THR A 16 6.23 -12.45 2.25
CA THR A 16 6.72 -11.19 1.68
C THR A 16 8.23 -11.03 1.83
N ASP A 17 8.86 -10.37 0.86
CA ASP A 17 10.22 -9.87 0.97
C ASP A 17 10.29 -8.52 1.72
N ARG A 18 9.17 -7.96 2.10
CA ARG A 18 8.90 -6.69 2.77
C ARG A 18 8.66 -5.51 1.81
N ILE A 19 9.27 -5.50 0.65
CA ILE A 19 9.33 -4.31 -0.20
C ILE A 19 8.57 -4.51 -1.51
N HIS A 20 8.86 -5.56 -2.24
CA HIS A 20 8.39 -5.72 -3.62
C HIS A 20 7.44 -6.91 -3.80
N ASP A 21 7.77 -8.03 -3.19
CA ASP A 21 7.09 -9.28 -3.43
C ASP A 21 6.20 -9.67 -2.26
N THR A 22 4.94 -9.89 -2.54
CA THR A 22 3.97 -10.42 -1.59
C THR A 22 3.19 -11.53 -2.26
N ALA A 23 3.08 -12.67 -1.58
CA ALA A 23 2.30 -13.81 -2.03
C ALA A 23 1.20 -14.14 -1.02
N ALA A 24 -0.05 -14.06 -1.44
CA ALA A 24 -1.18 -14.67 -0.74
C ALA A 24 -1.28 -16.14 -1.19
N ILE A 25 -1.34 -17.06 -0.23
CA ILE A 25 -1.19 -18.50 -0.49
C ILE A 25 -2.35 -19.27 0.15
N LEU A 26 -3.01 -20.08 -0.64
CA LEU A 26 -4.02 -21.06 -0.22
C LEU A 26 -3.63 -22.44 -0.76
N ASP A 27 -3.62 -23.47 0.10
CA ASP A 27 -3.33 -24.86 -0.28
C ASP A 27 -2.06 -25.02 -1.14
N ASN A 28 -0.99 -24.32 -0.74
CA ASN A 28 0.29 -24.25 -1.46
C ASN A 28 0.24 -23.65 -2.86
N LYS A 29 -0.84 -22.93 -3.21
CA LYS A 29 -0.98 -22.20 -4.47
C LYS A 29 -1.00 -20.69 -4.19
N ILE A 30 -0.32 -19.92 -5.05
CA ILE A 30 -0.37 -18.45 -5.01
C ILE A 30 -1.69 -17.98 -5.62
N ILE A 31 -2.35 -17.05 -4.92
CA ILE A 31 -3.54 -16.35 -5.44
C ILE A 31 -3.06 -15.15 -6.24
N GLU A 32 -3.33 -15.12 -7.52
CA GLU A 32 -2.74 -14.17 -8.47
C GLU A 32 -3.07 -12.71 -8.17
N GLY A 33 -4.34 -12.32 -8.07
CA GLY A 33 -4.76 -10.91 -7.90
C GLY A 33 -4.07 -10.18 -6.75
N PRO A 34 -4.22 -10.64 -5.49
CA PRO A 34 -3.59 -10.00 -4.33
C PRO A 34 -2.07 -10.23 -4.25
N SER A 35 -1.53 -11.14 -5.05
CA SER A 35 -0.08 -11.38 -5.13
C SER A 35 0.58 -10.60 -6.27
N PHE A 36 -0.11 -9.60 -6.80
CA PHE A 36 0.40 -8.69 -7.81
C PHE A 36 1.68 -7.99 -7.34
N GLN A 37 2.66 -7.89 -8.21
CA GLN A 37 3.92 -7.21 -7.96
C GLN A 37 4.00 -5.94 -8.79
N LEU A 38 4.32 -4.83 -8.12
CA LEU A 38 4.54 -3.56 -8.80
C LEU A 38 5.90 -3.50 -9.51
N ARG A 39 6.85 -4.32 -9.07
CA ARG A 39 8.18 -4.38 -9.63
C ARG A 39 8.22 -5.31 -10.84
N GLY A 40 8.34 -4.72 -12.03
CA GLY A 40 8.59 -5.46 -13.26
C GLY A 40 10.06 -5.41 -13.68
N THR A 41 10.44 -6.28 -14.62
CA THR A 41 11.67 -6.11 -15.39
C THR A 41 11.53 -4.88 -16.28
N ARG A 42 12.57 -4.06 -16.37
CA ARG A 42 12.61 -2.99 -17.36
C ARG A 42 12.64 -3.62 -18.74
N GLY A 43 11.63 -3.34 -19.56
CA GLY A 43 11.64 -3.65 -20.97
C GLY A 43 12.71 -2.85 -21.71
N SER A 44 12.94 -3.20 -22.99
CA SER A 44 13.92 -2.53 -23.86
C SER A 44 13.73 -1.01 -23.99
N ASN A 45 12.54 -0.49 -23.70
CA ASN A 45 12.18 0.92 -23.78
C ASN A 45 12.07 1.60 -22.41
N SER A 46 12.71 1.10 -21.36
CA SER A 46 12.61 1.61 -19.99
C SER A 46 11.19 1.52 -19.37
N GLU A 47 10.25 0.89 -20.03
CA GLU A 47 8.93 0.65 -19.47
C GLU A 47 9.00 -0.38 -18.34
N ILE A 48 8.32 -0.11 -17.24
CA ILE A 48 8.16 -1.08 -16.16
C ILE A 48 7.07 -2.04 -16.58
N VAL A 49 7.47 -3.23 -17.02
CA VAL A 49 6.55 -4.33 -17.28
C VAL A 49 6.24 -5.02 -15.96
N ASN A 50 4.96 -5.23 -15.67
CA ASN A 50 4.55 -5.95 -14.46
C ASN A 50 5.16 -7.36 -14.47
N SER A 51 5.80 -7.74 -13.36
CA SER A 51 6.31 -9.10 -13.24
C SER A 51 5.17 -10.10 -13.17
N ASN A 52 5.38 -11.25 -13.79
CA ASN A 52 4.45 -12.36 -13.69
C ASN A 52 4.43 -12.89 -12.25
N VAL A 53 3.29 -13.39 -11.80
CA VAL A 53 3.17 -14.07 -10.49
C VAL A 53 4.17 -15.23 -10.33
N ARG A 54 4.59 -15.84 -11.42
CA ARG A 54 5.63 -16.89 -11.46
C ARG A 54 7.02 -16.39 -11.06
N ASP A 55 7.27 -15.09 -11.13
CA ASP A 55 8.53 -14.46 -10.70
C ASP A 55 8.54 -14.13 -9.21
N ASN A 56 7.45 -14.43 -8.50
CA ASN A 56 7.32 -14.15 -7.08
C ASN A 56 8.44 -14.84 -6.28
N ILE A 57 9.00 -14.10 -5.33
CA ILE A 57 10.13 -14.56 -4.52
C ILE A 57 9.84 -15.85 -3.75
N VAL A 58 8.58 -16.12 -3.42
CA VAL A 58 8.20 -17.36 -2.72
C VAL A 58 8.50 -18.62 -3.54
N LEU A 59 8.58 -18.49 -4.86
CA LEU A 59 8.90 -19.57 -5.79
C LEU A 59 10.40 -19.72 -6.05
N LYS A 60 11.21 -18.77 -5.59
CA LYS A 60 12.67 -18.81 -5.77
C LYS A 60 13.32 -19.66 -4.69
N VAL A 61 14.38 -20.37 -5.09
CA VAL A 61 15.20 -21.12 -4.13
C VAL A 61 15.86 -20.15 -3.15
N GLY A 62 15.79 -20.47 -1.87
CA GLY A 62 16.40 -19.65 -0.82
C GLY A 62 16.05 -20.16 0.58
N THR A 63 16.61 -19.52 1.59
CA THR A 63 16.32 -19.87 2.98
C THR A 63 14.86 -19.54 3.30
N PRO A 64 14.02 -20.52 3.68
CA PRO A 64 12.65 -20.29 4.02
C PRO A 64 12.53 -19.41 5.26
N ARG A 65 11.58 -18.48 5.25
CA ARG A 65 11.27 -17.64 6.42
C ARG A 65 10.44 -18.45 7.42
N ARG A 66 10.76 -18.28 8.70
CA ARG A 66 10.00 -18.92 9.78
C ARG A 66 8.52 -18.54 9.69
N LEU A 67 7.66 -19.55 9.61
CA LEU A 67 6.21 -19.38 9.64
C LEU A 67 5.77 -18.95 11.05
N ARG A 68 4.95 -17.89 11.12
CA ARG A 68 4.31 -17.43 12.35
C ARG A 68 2.81 -17.65 12.25
N ASN A 69 2.27 -18.40 13.18
CA ASN A 69 0.82 -18.62 13.26
C ASN A 69 0.18 -17.46 14.03
N LEU A 70 -0.88 -16.88 13.45
CA LEU A 70 -1.69 -15.83 14.03
C LEU A 70 -3.11 -16.36 14.20
N ASN A 71 -3.55 -16.52 15.45
CA ASN A 71 -4.89 -17.01 15.76
C ASN A 71 -5.88 -15.84 15.73
N GLY A 72 -6.20 -15.36 14.54
CA GLY A 72 -7.13 -14.24 14.36
C GLY A 72 -7.33 -13.88 12.89
N VAL A 73 -8.10 -12.83 12.69
CA VAL A 73 -8.38 -12.20 11.40
C VAL A 73 -7.26 -11.22 11.08
N VAL A 74 -6.54 -11.44 9.99
CA VAL A 74 -5.43 -10.59 9.55
C VAL A 74 -5.78 -9.90 8.24
N LEU A 75 -5.80 -8.57 8.24
CA LEU A 75 -5.85 -7.78 7.00
C LEU A 75 -4.44 -7.45 6.56
N SER A 76 -4.06 -7.90 5.36
CA SER A 76 -2.79 -7.49 4.76
C SER A 76 -2.95 -6.17 4.00
N LEU A 77 -2.14 -5.19 4.37
CA LEU A 77 -1.98 -3.93 3.65
C LEU A 77 -0.71 -3.92 2.78
N LEU A 78 -0.08 -5.08 2.63
CA LEU A 78 1.11 -5.25 1.81
C LEU A 78 0.74 -5.34 0.35
N THR A 79 1.57 -4.72 -0.46
CA THR A 79 1.49 -4.75 -1.92
C THR A 79 2.89 -4.67 -2.49
N GLY A 80 3.07 -5.15 -3.71
CA GLY A 80 4.34 -5.00 -4.40
C GLY A 80 4.72 -3.51 -4.51
N GLY A 81 5.92 -3.14 -4.05
CA GLY A 81 6.42 -1.77 -4.08
C GLY A 81 6.04 -0.87 -2.90
N ALA A 82 5.05 -1.24 -2.08
CA ALA A 82 4.56 -0.39 -0.99
C ALA A 82 5.41 -0.45 0.30
N GLY A 83 6.33 -1.39 0.40
CA GLY A 83 7.18 -1.54 1.59
C GLY A 83 8.32 -0.55 1.72
N ASN A 84 8.43 0.35 0.75
CA ASN A 84 9.46 1.38 0.73
C ASN A 84 8.94 2.63 1.43
N GLU A 85 9.21 3.10 2.39
CA GLU A 85 8.86 4.29 3.16
C GLU A 85 8.39 5.52 2.32
N ASN A 86 7.90 5.28 1.10
CA ASN A 86 7.43 6.30 0.17
C ASN A 86 6.02 6.76 0.53
N TYR A 87 5.86 8.07 0.73
CA TYR A 87 4.60 8.68 1.12
C TYR A 87 3.49 8.47 0.08
N TRP A 88 3.84 8.53 -1.22
CA TRP A 88 2.88 8.29 -2.30
C TRP A 88 2.31 6.87 -2.24
N HIS A 89 3.18 5.85 -2.14
CA HIS A 89 2.75 4.45 -2.02
C HIS A 89 1.93 4.21 -0.75
N TRP A 90 2.29 4.88 0.34
CA TRP A 90 1.51 4.79 1.56
C TRP A 90 0.07 5.28 1.37
N LEU A 91 -0.11 6.44 0.75
CA LEU A 91 -1.43 7.04 0.53
C LEU A 91 -2.26 6.28 -0.51
N TYR A 92 -1.65 5.79 -1.58
CA TYR A 92 -2.39 5.28 -2.73
C TYR A 92 -2.39 3.75 -2.86
N ASP A 93 -1.39 3.06 -2.32
CA ASP A 93 -1.30 1.60 -2.41
C ASP A 93 -1.63 0.91 -1.09
N VAL A 94 -1.25 1.49 0.05
CA VAL A 94 -1.40 0.86 1.37
C VAL A 94 -2.75 1.19 2.00
N LEU A 95 -2.99 2.46 2.32
CA LEU A 95 -4.18 2.89 3.05
C LEU A 95 -5.51 2.56 2.35
N PRO A 96 -5.64 2.70 1.01
CA PRO A 96 -6.91 2.44 0.33
C PRO A 96 -7.38 0.99 0.43
N ARG A 97 -6.50 0.03 0.74
CA ARG A 97 -6.89 -1.36 1.02
C ARG A 97 -7.83 -1.47 2.22
N ILE A 98 -7.67 -0.58 3.20
CA ILE A 98 -8.61 -0.44 4.32
C ILE A 98 -9.99 -0.03 3.80
N GLY A 99 -10.02 0.94 2.88
CA GLY A 99 -11.27 1.40 2.24
C GLY A 99 -11.99 0.31 1.45
N LEU A 100 -11.22 -0.53 0.72
CA LEU A 100 -11.78 -1.69 0.01
C LEU A 100 -12.33 -2.73 0.99
N CYS A 101 -11.57 -3.04 2.04
CA CYS A 101 -11.95 -4.03 3.03
C CYS A 101 -13.20 -3.60 3.82
N ASN A 102 -13.28 -2.34 4.23
CA ASN A 102 -14.34 -1.83 5.12
C ASN A 102 -15.75 -1.90 4.50
N LYS A 103 -15.85 -2.12 3.19
CA LYS A 103 -17.13 -2.39 2.52
C LYS A 103 -17.68 -3.79 2.80
N LEU A 104 -16.86 -4.73 3.21
CA LEU A 104 -17.19 -6.14 3.40
C LEU A 104 -16.95 -6.63 4.83
N VAL A 105 -16.01 -6.04 5.53
CA VAL A 105 -15.60 -6.44 6.88
C VAL A 105 -15.40 -5.18 7.73
N ARG A 106 -16.01 -5.15 8.91
CA ARG A 106 -15.81 -4.02 9.84
C ARG A 106 -14.38 -4.04 10.38
N LEU A 107 -13.73 -2.88 10.48
CA LEU A 107 -12.36 -2.77 11.02
C LEU A 107 -12.24 -3.30 12.46
N SER A 108 -13.33 -3.25 13.24
CA SER A 108 -13.39 -3.82 14.58
C SER A 108 -13.20 -5.34 14.62
N GLU A 109 -13.55 -6.03 13.54
CA GLU A 109 -13.43 -7.50 13.39
C GLU A 109 -12.03 -7.94 13.01
N ILE A 110 -11.15 -7.00 12.63
CA ILE A 110 -9.75 -7.26 12.30
C ILE A 110 -8.95 -7.34 13.61
N ASP A 111 -8.29 -8.47 13.82
CA ASP A 111 -7.40 -8.67 14.97
C ASP A 111 -6.02 -8.06 14.72
N PHE A 112 -5.52 -8.19 13.49
CA PHE A 112 -4.19 -7.69 13.12
C PHE A 112 -4.17 -7.06 11.73
N PHE A 113 -3.44 -5.97 11.61
CA PHE A 113 -3.11 -5.29 10.34
C PHE A 113 -1.66 -5.58 10.01
N LEU A 114 -1.41 -6.33 8.95
CA LEU A 114 -0.06 -6.60 8.47
C LEU A 114 0.37 -5.47 7.53
N LEU A 115 1.37 -4.73 7.95
CA LEU A 115 1.78 -3.45 7.42
C LEU A 115 3.22 -3.50 6.90
N PRO A 116 3.59 -2.61 5.96
CA PRO A 116 4.99 -2.33 5.68
C PRO A 116 5.76 -1.89 6.93
N ASN A 117 7.01 -1.51 6.76
CA ASN A 117 7.76 -0.83 7.82
C ASN A 117 7.01 0.41 8.32
N LEU A 118 6.98 0.62 9.62
CA LEU A 118 6.32 1.74 10.31
C LEU A 118 7.33 2.74 10.88
N SER A 119 8.43 3.01 10.18
CA SER A 119 9.51 3.89 10.62
C SER A 119 9.16 5.38 10.53
N LYS A 120 8.23 5.76 9.65
CA LYS A 120 7.90 7.16 9.38
C LYS A 120 6.73 7.65 10.25
N LYS A 121 6.81 8.92 10.65
CA LYS A 121 5.81 9.57 11.49
C LYS A 121 4.42 9.54 10.85
N PHE A 122 4.31 9.89 9.55
CA PHE A 122 3.05 9.91 8.82
C PHE A 122 2.33 8.57 8.81
N GLN A 123 3.06 7.44 8.82
CA GLN A 123 2.47 6.11 8.84
C GLN A 123 1.70 5.87 10.15
N ASN A 124 2.31 6.24 11.27
CA ASN A 124 1.67 6.07 12.57
C ASN A 124 0.51 7.06 12.75
N GLU A 125 0.69 8.32 12.38
CA GLU A 125 -0.34 9.35 12.50
C GLU A 125 -1.61 9.01 11.70
N THR A 126 -1.45 8.55 10.45
CA THR A 126 -2.61 8.15 9.63
C THR A 126 -3.32 6.92 10.18
N LEU A 127 -2.59 5.95 10.75
CA LEU A 127 -3.21 4.79 11.42
C LEU A 127 -3.91 5.19 12.72
N ASP A 128 -3.38 6.17 13.46
CA ASP A 128 -4.03 6.72 14.65
C ASP A 128 -5.33 7.45 14.27
N CYS A 129 -5.33 8.25 13.20
CA CYS A 129 -6.54 8.88 12.66
C CYS A 129 -7.62 7.88 12.27
N LEU A 130 -7.22 6.71 11.76
CA LEU A 130 -8.15 5.62 11.42
C LEU A 130 -8.56 4.78 12.64
N ASN A 131 -8.16 5.16 13.85
CA ASN A 131 -8.42 4.44 15.10
C ASN A 131 -7.94 2.99 15.08
N ILE A 132 -6.83 2.70 14.39
CA ILE A 132 -6.20 1.38 14.38
C ILE A 132 -5.24 1.30 15.57
N PRO A 133 -5.50 0.48 16.61
CA PRO A 133 -4.67 0.43 17.80
C PRO A 133 -3.26 -0.09 17.54
N LYS A 134 -2.25 0.43 18.23
CA LYS A 134 -0.85 0.04 18.03
C LYS A 134 -0.61 -1.46 18.21
N HIS A 135 -1.28 -2.10 19.17
CA HIS A 135 -1.13 -3.54 19.44
C HIS A 135 -1.67 -4.44 18.31
N LYS A 136 -2.51 -3.91 17.42
CA LYS A 136 -3.00 -4.61 16.22
C LYS A 136 -2.10 -4.43 14.99
N ARG A 137 -1.08 -3.56 15.04
CA ARG A 137 -0.18 -3.24 13.92
C ARG A 137 1.00 -4.21 13.89
N LEU A 138 1.08 -5.05 12.88
CA LEU A 138 2.18 -5.97 12.66
C LEU A 138 3.07 -5.49 11.52
N SER A 139 4.36 -5.26 11.81
CA SER A 139 5.32 -4.89 10.77
C SER A 139 5.81 -6.12 10.00
N SER A 140 5.84 -6.03 8.67
CA SER A 140 6.40 -7.05 7.79
C SER A 140 7.91 -7.28 8.00
N GLU A 141 8.60 -6.42 8.74
CA GLU A 141 9.98 -6.68 9.15
C GLU A 141 10.11 -7.94 10.01
N LYS A 142 9.14 -8.14 10.90
CA LYS A 142 9.08 -9.29 11.82
C LYS A 142 8.16 -10.41 11.33
N TYR A 143 7.14 -10.07 10.56
CA TYR A 143 6.06 -10.97 10.13
C TYR A 143 6.12 -11.23 8.62
N ARG A 144 7.24 -11.78 8.14
CA ARG A 144 7.47 -12.04 6.71
C ARG A 144 6.75 -13.25 6.15
N HIS A 145 6.45 -14.22 7.00
CA HIS A 145 5.73 -15.43 6.63
C HIS A 145 4.73 -15.73 7.74
N ILE A 146 3.47 -15.58 7.45
CA ILE A 146 2.38 -15.80 8.40
C ILE A 146 1.39 -16.83 7.90
N LYS A 147 0.71 -17.50 8.84
CA LYS A 147 -0.53 -18.24 8.63
C LYS A 147 -1.57 -17.65 9.59
N ALA A 148 -2.66 -17.14 9.04
CA ALA A 148 -3.76 -16.57 9.80
C ALA A 148 -4.94 -17.54 9.88
N LYS A 149 -5.75 -17.46 10.97
CA LYS A 149 -7.04 -18.16 11.03
C LYS A 149 -7.93 -17.72 9.85
N GLU A 150 -7.97 -16.42 9.59
CA GLU A 150 -8.56 -15.83 8.39
C GLU A 150 -7.62 -14.75 7.87
N LEU A 151 -7.16 -14.88 6.64
CA LEU A 151 -6.36 -13.87 5.94
C LEU A 151 -7.26 -13.09 4.99
N ILE A 152 -7.24 -11.77 5.11
CA ILE A 152 -7.93 -10.86 4.20
C ILE A 152 -6.88 -10.14 3.36
N VAL A 153 -7.05 -10.20 2.05
CA VAL A 153 -6.21 -9.52 1.06
C VAL A 153 -7.09 -8.91 -0.03
N THR A 154 -6.59 -7.88 -0.70
CA THR A 154 -7.33 -7.15 -1.73
C THR A 154 -6.58 -7.12 -3.04
N ASP A 155 -7.28 -6.87 -4.13
CA ASP A 155 -6.64 -6.43 -5.36
C ASP A 155 -5.83 -5.14 -5.12
N HIS A 156 -4.96 -4.79 -6.07
CA HIS A 156 -4.18 -3.56 -5.99
C HIS A 156 -5.11 -2.34 -6.17
N PRO A 157 -5.08 -1.33 -5.29
CA PRO A 157 -6.01 -0.20 -5.35
C PRO A 157 -5.87 0.66 -6.60
N VAL A 158 -4.63 0.86 -7.07
CA VAL A 158 -4.31 1.76 -8.20
C VAL A 158 -4.12 0.97 -9.48
N VAL A 159 -3.42 -0.17 -9.44
CA VAL A 159 -3.14 -0.94 -10.67
C VAL A 159 -4.35 -1.80 -11.02
N VAL A 160 -5.12 -1.36 -11.98
CA VAL A 160 -6.42 -1.95 -12.37
C VAL A 160 -6.42 -2.54 -13.79
N THR A 161 -5.56 -2.02 -14.69
CA THR A 161 -5.42 -2.54 -16.07
C THR A 161 -4.26 -3.51 -16.22
N GLY A 162 -3.42 -3.65 -15.19
CA GLY A 162 -2.20 -4.45 -15.22
C GLY A 162 -0.98 -3.70 -15.76
N ASN A 163 -1.13 -2.47 -16.23
CA ASN A 163 -0.01 -1.61 -16.61
C ASN A 163 0.26 -0.57 -15.51
N SER A 164 1.22 -0.84 -14.66
CA SER A 164 1.52 0.01 -13.49
C SER A 164 1.90 1.44 -13.87
N THR A 165 2.67 1.64 -14.94
CA THR A 165 3.09 2.97 -15.39
C THR A 165 1.91 3.84 -15.78
N ARG A 166 0.95 3.27 -16.52
CA ARG A 166 -0.26 3.95 -16.96
C ARG A 166 -1.23 4.19 -15.80
N ASP A 167 -1.43 3.18 -14.99
CA ASP A 167 -2.43 3.21 -13.92
C ASP A 167 -2.03 4.17 -12.80
N ILE A 168 -0.74 4.29 -12.48
CA ILE A 168 -0.20 5.25 -11.50
C ILE A 168 -0.48 6.71 -11.91
N GLN A 169 -0.55 7.01 -13.20
CA GLN A 169 -0.90 8.34 -13.70
C GLN A 169 -2.40 8.65 -13.58
N ASN A 170 -3.24 7.64 -13.43
CA ASN A 170 -4.69 7.74 -13.41
C ASN A 170 -5.28 7.16 -12.13
N ILE A 171 -4.98 7.79 -10.99
CA ILE A 171 -5.46 7.34 -9.69
C ILE A 171 -7.00 7.31 -9.66
N PRO A 172 -7.63 6.19 -9.28
CA PRO A 172 -9.06 6.08 -9.20
C PRO A 172 -9.68 7.12 -8.24
N ARG A 173 -10.68 7.85 -8.71
CA ARG A 173 -11.32 8.94 -7.96
C ARG A 173 -11.80 8.54 -6.56
N TRP A 174 -12.24 7.30 -6.38
CA TRP A 174 -12.72 6.82 -5.10
C TRP A 174 -11.65 6.87 -4.00
N ILE A 175 -10.37 6.69 -4.36
CA ILE A 175 -9.24 6.77 -3.42
C ILE A 175 -9.13 8.19 -2.87
N MET A 176 -9.20 9.20 -3.76
CA MET A 176 -9.15 10.60 -3.36
C MET A 176 -10.31 10.96 -2.44
N LEU A 177 -11.53 10.50 -2.77
CA LEU A 177 -12.70 10.73 -1.95
C LEU A 177 -12.58 10.04 -0.59
N TRP A 178 -12.06 8.81 -0.55
CA TRP A 178 -11.85 8.06 0.69
C TRP A 178 -10.79 8.75 1.57
N LEU A 179 -9.65 9.15 1.01
CA LEU A 179 -8.62 9.89 1.73
C LEU A 179 -9.17 11.21 2.30
N ASN A 180 -9.88 11.97 1.49
CA ASN A 180 -10.50 13.22 1.92
C ASN A 180 -11.46 12.99 3.10
N SER A 181 -12.35 12.00 2.99
CA SER A 181 -13.33 11.72 4.04
C SER A 181 -12.73 11.26 5.38
N ASN A 182 -11.53 10.66 5.35
CA ASN A 182 -10.91 10.14 6.56
C ASN A 182 -9.86 11.09 7.18
N PHE A 183 -9.24 11.96 6.37
CA PHE A 183 -8.10 12.76 6.83
C PHE A 183 -8.30 14.27 6.72
N CYS A 184 -9.29 14.74 5.96
CA CYS A 184 -9.60 16.16 5.88
C CYS A 184 -10.73 16.51 6.87
N ASP A 185 -10.41 17.27 7.90
CA ASP A 185 -11.42 17.78 8.83
C ASP A 185 -12.22 18.89 8.15
N GLN A 186 -13.45 18.56 7.75
CA GLN A 186 -14.36 19.51 7.11
C GLN A 186 -14.74 20.70 8.02
N LYS A 187 -14.54 20.60 9.34
CA LYS A 187 -14.81 21.70 10.28
C LYS A 187 -13.74 22.78 10.20
N VAL A 188 -12.49 22.41 9.91
CA VAL A 188 -11.38 23.37 9.81
C VAL A 188 -11.52 24.26 8.58
N THR A 189 -12.11 23.75 7.50
CA THR A 189 -12.26 24.51 6.25
C THR A 189 -13.37 25.57 6.30
N LYS A 190 -14.35 25.46 7.20
CA LYS A 190 -15.47 26.41 7.26
C LYS A 190 -15.12 27.74 7.94
N ASN A 191 -14.08 27.79 8.78
CA ASN A 191 -13.76 28.98 9.60
C ASN A 191 -12.50 29.73 9.22
N LYS A 192 -11.73 29.28 8.24
CA LYS A 192 -10.58 30.03 7.73
C LYS A 192 -10.86 30.43 6.29
N LYS A 193 -10.77 31.75 5.99
CA LYS A 193 -10.59 32.24 4.64
C LYS A 193 -9.25 31.69 4.11
N ILE A 194 -9.24 30.43 3.67
CA ILE A 194 -8.08 29.83 3.04
C ILE A 194 -7.94 30.48 1.69
N LYS A 195 -6.76 31.00 1.39
CA LYS A 195 -6.42 31.42 0.02
C LYS A 195 -6.62 30.24 -0.91
N ASN A 196 -7.31 30.45 -2.02
CA ASN A 196 -7.70 29.38 -2.95
C ASN A 196 -6.52 28.65 -3.62
N LYS A 197 -5.29 29.16 -3.45
CA LYS A 197 -4.08 28.59 -4.04
C LYS A 197 -2.97 28.60 -2.99
N ILE A 198 -2.26 27.46 -2.86
CA ILE A 198 -1.10 27.29 -1.99
C ILE A 198 0.03 26.81 -2.89
N TYR A 199 1.15 27.51 -2.87
CA TYR A 199 2.39 27.04 -3.46
C TYR A 199 3.25 26.40 -2.37
N LEU A 200 3.71 25.16 -2.62
CA LEU A 200 4.62 24.44 -1.73
C LEU A 200 6.01 24.48 -2.36
N GLU A 201 6.85 25.34 -1.83
CA GLU A 201 8.25 25.41 -2.21
C GLU A 201 9.01 24.20 -1.69
N ARG A 202 9.91 23.64 -2.49
CA ARG A 202 10.92 22.69 -2.05
C ARG A 202 12.18 23.41 -1.67
N ASP A 203 12.59 23.33 -0.42
CA ASP A 203 13.86 23.83 0.02
C ASP A 203 15.00 22.93 -0.52
N PHE A 204 15.85 23.48 -1.39
CA PHE A 204 16.97 22.78 -2.01
C PHE A 204 18.15 22.52 -1.06
N ALA A 205 18.19 23.18 0.09
CA ALA A 205 19.34 23.14 0.99
C ALA A 205 19.61 21.77 1.64
N THR A 206 18.70 20.80 1.50
CA THR A 206 18.82 19.47 2.12
C THR A 206 18.97 18.30 1.15
N LEU A 207 19.21 18.56 -0.15
CA LEU A 207 19.11 17.55 -1.20
C LEU A 207 20.43 17.26 -1.90
N GLU A 208 21.46 16.88 -1.17
CA GLU A 208 22.76 16.49 -1.78
C GLU A 208 22.72 15.23 -2.66
N ASN A 209 21.60 14.51 -2.79
CA ASN A 209 21.58 13.23 -3.54
C ASN A 209 20.25 12.84 -4.20
N ILE A 210 19.37 13.76 -4.57
CA ILE A 210 18.12 13.40 -5.25
C ILE A 210 18.07 14.09 -6.62
N SER A 211 17.81 13.27 -7.66
CA SER A 211 17.54 13.74 -9.03
C SER A 211 16.64 14.97 -9.02
N GLU A 212 17.16 16.06 -9.55
CA GLU A 212 16.54 17.38 -9.57
C GLU A 212 15.14 17.36 -10.16
N ARG A 213 14.14 17.47 -9.29
CA ARG A 213 12.78 17.79 -9.69
C ARG A 213 12.52 19.24 -9.31
N SER A 214 12.96 20.16 -10.18
CA SER A 214 12.70 21.60 -10.04
C SER A 214 11.49 22.00 -10.87
N VAL A 215 10.81 23.04 -10.45
CA VAL A 215 9.81 23.72 -11.28
C VAL A 215 10.58 24.69 -12.18
N SER A 216 10.55 24.49 -13.50
CA SER A 216 11.36 25.26 -14.46
C SER A 216 11.04 26.76 -14.50
N ASN A 217 9.85 27.15 -14.08
CA ASN A 217 9.38 28.53 -14.04
C ASN A 217 8.95 28.97 -12.63
N GLU A 218 9.66 28.53 -11.61
CA GLU A 218 9.29 28.77 -10.21
C GLU A 218 9.12 30.26 -9.87
N ASN A 219 9.96 31.12 -10.44
CA ASN A 219 9.89 32.58 -10.24
C ASN A 219 8.61 33.22 -10.83
N GLU A 220 7.96 32.56 -11.80
CA GLU A 220 6.70 33.03 -12.39
C GLU A 220 5.47 32.55 -11.59
N VAL A 221 5.64 31.53 -10.77
CA VAL A 221 4.56 30.89 -9.98
C VAL A 221 4.44 31.51 -8.60
N LYS A 222 5.53 32.06 -8.05
CA LYS A 222 5.56 32.77 -6.76
C LYS A 222 4.91 34.14 -6.87
#